data_4df0855910198093518faf4e8a1e2236
#
_entry.id   4df0855910198093518faf4e8a1e2236
#
_cell.length_a   1.000
_cell.length_b   1.000
_cell.length_c   1.000
_cell.angle_alpha   90.00
_cell.angle_beta   90.00
_cell.angle_gamma   90.00
#
_symmetry.space_group_name_H-M   'P 1'
#
loop_
_entity.id
_entity.type
_entity.pdbx_description
1 polymer ?
#
loop_
_entity_poly.entity_id
_entity_poly.type
_entity_poly.pdbx_seq_one_letter_code
_entity_poly.pdbx_strand_id
1 'polypeptide(L)'
;MNYTTSQIATIIKATCNIHTDCQLSVLLTDSRSLTFPEESIFFALVTERNDGHRYIKELYDKGVRNFVINYKPAEANEMPEANFLQVTNTLAAMQMLAAYHRRQFDIPVIGITGSNGKTSVKEWLHQLLQDDYNIVRSPRSYNSQTGVPLSVWQMNEKTELALFEAGISRPDEMHRLEEIIHPTIGLITNIGDAHQEGFASVQQKCLEKLTLLQGCDCIIYDGDN
;
A
#
# COMPACT_ATOMS: atom_id res chain seq x y z
N MET A 1 2.02 -10.90 11.01
CA MET A 1 3.41 -10.46 11.35
C MET A 1 3.31 -9.07 11.95
N ASN A 2 3.95 -8.81 13.09
CA ASN A 2 3.93 -7.53 13.78
C ASN A 2 5.34 -6.93 13.75
N TYR A 3 5.43 -5.62 13.71
CA TYR A 3 6.71 -4.89 13.77
C TYR A 3 6.72 -3.97 14.98
N THR A 4 7.89 -3.78 15.61
CA THR A 4 8.02 -2.77 16.66
C THR A 4 8.10 -1.37 16.02
N THR A 5 7.80 -0.34 16.82
CA THR A 5 7.96 1.06 16.40
C THR A 5 9.39 1.32 15.91
N SER A 6 10.40 0.79 16.61
CA SER A 6 11.81 0.91 16.25
C SER A 6 12.15 0.23 14.92
N GLN A 7 11.59 -0.95 14.67
CA GLN A 7 11.76 -1.64 13.39
C GLN A 7 11.17 -0.82 12.24
N ILE A 8 9.92 -0.33 12.41
CA ILE A 8 9.29 0.53 11.42
C ILE A 8 10.12 1.79 11.17
N ALA A 9 10.56 2.48 12.23
CA ALA A 9 11.40 3.67 12.10
C ALA A 9 12.67 3.42 11.28
N THR A 10 13.30 2.26 11.49
CA THR A 10 14.50 1.84 10.74
C THR A 10 14.16 1.57 9.27
N ILE A 11 13.08 0.81 9.00
CA ILE A 11 12.65 0.47 7.63
C ILE A 11 12.35 1.73 6.82
N ILE A 12 11.60 2.68 7.39
CA ILE A 12 11.19 3.91 6.70
C ILE A 12 12.24 5.03 6.79
N LYS A 13 13.39 4.77 7.43
CA LYS A 13 14.50 5.72 7.64
C LYS A 13 14.04 7.02 8.33
N ALA A 14 13.15 6.87 9.33
CA ALA A 14 12.63 8.02 10.08
C ALA A 14 13.63 8.54 11.10
N THR A 15 13.60 9.85 11.30
CA THR A 15 14.22 10.50 12.48
C THR A 15 13.18 10.51 13.60
N CYS A 16 13.50 9.94 14.75
CA CYS A 16 12.55 9.83 15.87
C CYS A 16 13.26 9.72 17.22
N ASN A 17 12.53 10.12 18.26
CA ASN A 17 12.76 9.69 19.64
C ASN A 17 11.59 8.80 20.03
N ILE A 18 11.86 7.55 20.37
CA ILE A 18 10.83 6.56 20.73
C ILE A 18 10.69 6.55 22.24
N HIS A 19 9.50 6.88 22.74
CA HIS A 19 9.15 6.84 24.16
C HIS A 19 8.88 5.41 24.62
N THR A 20 8.05 4.70 23.85
CA THR A 20 7.70 3.30 24.11
C THR A 20 7.72 2.53 22.81
N ASP A 21 8.47 1.44 22.76
CA ASP A 21 8.55 0.56 21.59
C ASP A 21 7.38 -0.42 21.59
N CYS A 22 6.37 -0.14 20.79
CA CYS A 22 5.11 -0.87 20.74
C CYS A 22 5.12 -1.89 19.59
N GLN A 23 4.35 -2.98 19.74
CA GLN A 23 4.03 -3.89 18.64
C GLN A 23 2.89 -3.31 17.81
N LEU A 24 3.12 -3.17 16.50
CA LEU A 24 2.21 -2.51 15.58
C LEU A 24 1.78 -3.49 14.48
N SER A 25 0.47 -3.58 14.26
CA SER A 25 -0.15 -4.47 13.27
C SER A 25 -1.03 -3.70 12.28
N VAL A 26 -1.46 -2.48 12.61
CA VAL A 26 -2.45 -1.72 11.83
C VAL A 26 -1.82 -0.48 11.21
N LEU A 27 -1.81 -0.40 9.88
CA LEU A 27 -1.53 0.83 9.14
C LEU A 27 -2.81 1.67 9.06
N LEU A 28 -2.77 2.87 9.60
CA LEU A 28 -3.89 3.80 9.60
C LEU A 28 -3.57 5.03 8.74
N THR A 29 -4.45 5.36 7.81
CA THR A 29 -4.37 6.56 6.96
C THR A 29 -5.63 7.43 7.03
N ASP A 30 -6.71 6.90 7.63
CA ASP A 30 -8.00 7.56 7.82
C ASP A 30 -8.43 7.41 9.28
N SER A 31 -8.59 8.52 10.01
CA SER A 31 -8.96 8.53 11.43
C SER A 31 -10.32 7.86 11.71
N ARG A 32 -11.19 7.77 10.71
CA ARG A 32 -12.52 7.13 10.79
C ARG A 32 -12.43 5.60 10.82
N SER A 33 -11.31 5.04 10.36
CA SER A 33 -11.08 3.60 10.28
C SER A 33 -10.36 3.03 11.51
N LEU A 34 -10.21 3.82 12.57
CA LEU A 34 -9.54 3.40 13.79
C LEU A 34 -10.32 2.29 14.50
N THR A 35 -9.66 1.16 14.73
CA THR A 35 -10.22 -0.01 15.44
C THR A 35 -9.39 -0.41 16.66
N PHE A 36 -8.07 -0.47 16.53
CA PHE A 36 -7.13 -0.89 17.56
C PHE A 36 -6.07 0.21 17.79
N PRO A 37 -6.36 1.21 18.67
CA PRO A 37 -5.48 2.36 18.83
C PRO A 37 -4.05 2.01 19.23
N GLU A 38 -3.87 1.07 20.15
CA GLU A 38 -2.55 0.69 20.69
C GLU A 38 -1.66 -0.03 19.67
N GLU A 39 -2.28 -0.73 18.70
CA GLU A 39 -1.59 -1.45 17.65
C GLU A 39 -1.45 -0.64 16.35
N SER A 40 -1.95 0.59 16.34
CA SER A 40 -2.01 1.42 15.13
C SER A 40 -0.79 2.32 15.01
N ILE A 41 -0.31 2.46 13.76
CA ILE A 41 0.58 3.53 13.34
C ILE A 41 -0.14 4.38 12.28
N PHE A 42 -0.29 5.66 12.58
CA PHE A 42 -0.97 6.59 11.68
C PHE A 42 0.03 7.29 10.76
N PHE A 43 -0.21 7.18 9.46
CA PHE A 43 0.53 7.92 8.43
C PHE A 43 -0.23 9.21 8.10
N ALA A 44 0.32 10.36 8.52
CA ALA A 44 -0.24 11.67 8.25
C ALA A 44 0.00 12.07 6.79
N LEU A 45 -0.79 11.49 5.88
CA LEU A 45 -0.65 11.72 4.44
C LEU A 45 -1.04 13.16 4.09
N VAL A 46 -0.22 13.80 3.26
CA VAL A 46 -0.48 15.14 2.72
C VAL A 46 -0.81 15.03 1.24
N THR A 47 -1.92 15.61 0.85
CA THR A 47 -2.40 15.70 -0.52
C THR A 47 -2.78 17.15 -0.84
N GLU A 48 -3.06 17.47 -2.11
CA GLU A 48 -3.51 18.80 -2.51
C GLU A 48 -4.76 19.29 -1.76
N ARG A 49 -5.62 18.35 -1.29
CA ARG A 49 -6.92 18.65 -0.70
C ARG A 49 -7.01 18.35 0.79
N ASN A 50 -6.04 17.64 1.34
CA ASN A 50 -6.11 17.16 2.72
C ASN A 50 -4.72 17.04 3.33
N ASP A 51 -4.60 17.49 4.58
CA ASP A 51 -3.42 17.29 5.41
C ASP A 51 -3.78 16.39 6.60
N GLY A 52 -3.18 15.21 6.64
CA GLY A 52 -3.41 14.23 7.69
C GLY A 52 -2.96 14.67 9.08
N HIS A 53 -2.02 15.63 9.19
CA HIS A 53 -1.50 16.08 10.48
C HIS A 53 -2.60 16.68 11.39
N ARG A 54 -3.63 17.26 10.83
CA ARG A 54 -4.78 17.81 11.59
C ARG A 54 -5.56 16.76 12.40
N TYR A 55 -5.39 15.47 12.11
CA TYR A 55 -6.08 14.39 12.82
C TYR A 55 -5.23 13.78 13.95
N ILE A 56 -3.97 14.17 14.08
CA ILE A 56 -3.03 13.56 15.04
C ILE A 56 -3.52 13.74 16.48
N LYS A 57 -3.93 14.96 16.87
CA LYS A 57 -4.40 15.23 18.22
C LYS A 57 -5.65 14.40 18.56
N GLU A 58 -6.62 14.33 17.65
CA GLU A 58 -7.83 13.52 17.81
C GLU A 58 -7.49 12.03 17.98
N LEU A 59 -6.57 11.52 17.17
CA LEU A 59 -6.13 10.11 17.23
C LEU A 59 -5.34 9.82 18.51
N TYR A 60 -4.51 10.77 18.97
CA TYR A 60 -3.79 10.66 20.23
C TYR A 60 -4.76 10.56 21.41
N ASP A 61 -5.80 11.41 21.44
CA ASP A 61 -6.85 11.40 22.47
C ASP A 61 -7.67 10.09 22.47
N LYS A 62 -7.74 9.42 21.31
CA LYS A 62 -8.34 8.08 21.15
C LYS A 62 -7.38 6.92 21.45
N GLY A 63 -6.15 7.19 21.88
CA GLY A 63 -5.19 6.17 22.33
C GLY A 63 -4.11 5.78 21.31
N VAL A 64 -4.09 6.34 20.09
CA VAL A 64 -2.97 6.12 19.16
C VAL A 64 -1.72 6.79 19.69
N ARG A 65 -0.59 6.11 19.62
CA ARG A 65 0.70 6.61 20.11
C ARG A 65 1.79 6.72 19.03
N ASN A 66 1.58 6.18 17.86
CA ASN A 66 2.61 6.10 16.82
C ASN A 66 2.16 6.86 15.57
N PHE A 67 2.93 7.86 15.15
CA PHE A 67 2.60 8.77 14.06
C PHE A 67 3.77 8.94 13.09
N VAL A 68 3.56 8.67 11.81
CA VAL A 68 4.51 9.01 10.74
C VAL A 68 4.15 10.38 10.18
N ILE A 69 5.07 11.32 10.27
CA ILE A 69 4.88 12.73 9.97
C ILE A 69 5.96 13.26 9.03
N ASN A 70 5.69 14.31 8.26
CA ASN A 70 6.73 15.03 7.52
C ASN A 70 7.13 16.36 8.20
N TYR A 71 6.29 16.88 9.08
CA TYR A 71 6.63 17.99 9.98
C TYR A 71 5.99 17.78 11.36
N LYS A 72 6.62 18.34 12.40
CA LYS A 72 6.15 18.20 13.78
C LYS A 72 4.87 19.04 13.97
N PRO A 73 3.75 18.45 14.47
CA PRO A 73 2.54 19.22 14.76
C PRO A 73 2.79 20.27 15.82
N ALA A 74 2.06 21.40 15.76
CA ALA A 74 2.20 22.48 16.73
C ALA A 74 1.89 22.02 18.16
N GLU A 75 0.90 21.12 18.30
CA GLU A 75 0.43 20.56 19.57
C GLU A 75 1.28 19.37 20.07
N ALA A 76 2.43 19.10 19.45
CA ALA A 76 3.26 17.94 19.82
C ALA A 76 3.70 17.94 21.30
N ASN A 77 3.86 19.10 21.91
CA ASN A 77 4.20 19.22 23.34
C ASN A 77 3.03 18.81 24.28
N GLU A 78 1.80 18.75 23.77
CA GLU A 78 0.63 18.28 24.49
C GLU A 78 0.45 16.74 24.38
N MET A 79 1.33 16.08 23.65
CA MET A 79 1.30 14.64 23.37
C MET A 79 2.61 13.97 23.83
N PRO A 80 2.93 14.00 25.14
CA PRO A 80 4.24 13.57 25.63
C PRO A 80 4.54 12.08 25.40
N GLU A 81 3.51 11.23 25.27
CA GLU A 81 3.67 9.79 25.03
C GLU A 81 3.69 9.42 23.54
N ALA A 82 3.54 10.40 22.64
CA ALA A 82 3.51 10.13 21.21
C ALA A 82 4.91 9.83 20.65
N ASN A 83 5.03 8.78 19.87
CA ASN A 83 6.17 8.51 19.02
C ASN A 83 5.95 9.22 17.66
N PHE A 84 6.75 10.22 17.37
CA PHE A 84 6.74 10.91 16.08
C PHE A 84 7.90 10.40 15.22
N LEU A 85 7.57 9.66 14.17
CA LEU A 85 8.50 9.15 13.17
C LEU A 85 8.54 10.14 12.01
N GLN A 86 9.53 11.02 12.01
CA GLN A 86 9.62 12.08 11.01
C GLN A 86 10.34 11.60 9.75
N VAL A 87 9.70 11.79 8.60
CA VAL A 87 10.18 11.44 7.27
C VAL A 87 9.99 12.61 6.30
N THR A 88 10.65 12.60 5.15
CA THR A 88 10.47 13.64 4.13
C THR A 88 9.14 13.52 3.40
N ASN A 89 8.61 12.31 3.22
CA ASN A 89 7.36 12.03 2.52
C ASN A 89 6.66 10.83 3.16
N THR A 90 5.50 11.07 3.77
CA THR A 90 4.74 10.05 4.51
C THR A 90 4.16 8.97 3.60
N LEU A 91 3.77 9.30 2.36
CA LEU A 91 3.32 8.31 1.38
C LEU A 91 4.47 7.40 0.96
N ALA A 92 5.62 7.96 0.61
CA ALA A 92 6.80 7.17 0.23
C ALA A 92 7.26 6.27 1.39
N ALA A 93 7.19 6.74 2.64
CA ALA A 93 7.49 5.93 3.82
C ALA A 93 6.54 4.75 3.98
N MET A 94 5.23 4.95 3.78
CA MET A 94 4.24 3.87 3.80
C MET A 94 4.49 2.84 2.69
N GLN A 95 4.81 3.31 1.48
CA GLN A 95 5.16 2.46 0.34
C GLN A 95 6.42 1.63 0.61
N MET A 96 7.46 2.25 1.19
CA MET A 96 8.69 1.57 1.58
C MET A 96 8.44 0.49 2.64
N LEU A 97 7.60 0.78 3.63
CA LEU A 97 7.23 -0.19 4.66
C LEU A 97 6.46 -1.38 4.05
N ALA A 98 5.50 -1.11 3.17
CA ALA A 98 4.73 -2.16 2.49
C ALA A 98 5.61 -3.02 1.56
N ALA A 99 6.53 -2.41 0.82
CA ALA A 99 7.49 -3.12 -0.02
C ALA A 99 8.43 -4.01 0.82
N TYR A 100 8.89 -3.52 1.96
CA TYR A 100 9.66 -4.33 2.91
C TYR A 100 8.84 -5.51 3.44
N HIS A 101 7.59 -5.27 3.85
CA HIS A 101 6.68 -6.30 4.33
C HIS A 101 6.43 -7.38 3.27
N ARG A 102 6.16 -6.99 2.01
CA ARG A 102 5.98 -7.91 0.88
C ARG A 102 7.15 -8.89 0.71
N ARG A 103 8.38 -8.39 0.85
CA ARG A 103 9.60 -9.20 0.68
C ARG A 103 9.86 -10.22 1.79
N GLN A 104 9.05 -10.22 2.86
CA GLN A 104 9.14 -11.25 3.90
C GLN A 104 8.42 -12.55 3.50
N PHE A 105 7.72 -12.58 2.35
CA PHE A 105 6.90 -13.71 1.92
C PHE A 105 7.40 -14.23 0.57
N ASP A 106 7.82 -15.50 0.57
CA ASP A 106 8.20 -16.24 -0.64
C ASP A 106 7.02 -17.09 -1.11
N ILE A 107 6.01 -16.41 -1.69
CA ILE A 107 4.76 -17.02 -2.18
C ILE A 107 4.41 -16.46 -3.56
N PRO A 108 3.58 -17.17 -4.35
CA PRO A 108 3.03 -16.63 -5.58
C PRO A 108 2.23 -15.33 -5.33
N VAL A 109 2.50 -14.31 -6.14
CA VAL A 109 1.77 -13.04 -6.11
C VAL A 109 1.34 -12.68 -7.52
N ILE A 110 0.03 -12.58 -7.72
CA ILE A 110 -0.56 -12.17 -8.99
C ILE A 110 -0.78 -10.66 -8.96
N GLY A 111 -0.02 -9.94 -9.79
CA GLY A 111 -0.22 -8.52 -10.06
C GLY A 111 -1.16 -8.32 -11.24
N ILE A 112 -2.28 -7.64 -11.02
CA ILE A 112 -3.34 -7.48 -12.02
C ILE A 112 -3.40 -6.02 -12.45
N THR A 113 -3.18 -5.75 -13.74
CA THR A 113 -3.33 -4.42 -14.33
C THR A 113 -4.24 -4.47 -15.57
N GLY A 114 -4.48 -3.32 -16.18
CA GLY A 114 -5.33 -3.15 -17.35
C GLY A 114 -6.22 -1.92 -17.22
N SER A 115 -6.94 -1.59 -18.31
CA SER A 115 -7.86 -0.45 -18.32
C SER A 115 -9.16 -0.76 -17.58
N ASN A 116 -9.79 -1.90 -17.89
CA ASN A 116 -11.06 -2.35 -17.30
C ASN A 116 -10.94 -3.79 -16.79
N GLY A 117 -11.88 -4.24 -15.95
CA GLY A 117 -12.01 -5.64 -15.56
C GLY A 117 -11.06 -6.13 -14.46
N LYS A 118 -10.10 -5.33 -13.97
CA LYS A 118 -9.15 -5.73 -12.92
C LYS A 118 -9.84 -6.33 -11.70
N THR A 119 -10.80 -5.60 -11.14
CA THR A 119 -11.54 -6.04 -9.94
C THR A 119 -12.36 -7.30 -10.23
N SER A 120 -13.02 -7.39 -11.39
CA SER A 120 -13.78 -8.58 -11.77
C SER A 120 -12.90 -9.82 -11.87
N VAL A 121 -11.76 -9.70 -12.56
CA VAL A 121 -10.79 -10.80 -12.70
C VAL A 121 -10.21 -11.21 -11.34
N LYS A 122 -9.85 -10.24 -10.50
CA LYS A 122 -9.38 -10.52 -9.13
C LYS A 122 -10.44 -11.30 -8.32
N GLU A 123 -11.70 -10.87 -8.36
CA GLU A 123 -12.77 -11.56 -7.62
C GLU A 123 -13.05 -12.96 -8.19
N TRP A 124 -12.99 -13.15 -9.49
CA TRP A 124 -13.13 -14.48 -10.11
C TRP A 124 -11.96 -15.40 -9.74
N LEU A 125 -10.74 -14.93 -9.81
CA LEU A 125 -9.58 -15.71 -9.37
C LEU A 125 -9.69 -16.10 -7.90
N HIS A 126 -10.14 -15.17 -7.04
CA HIS A 126 -10.38 -15.49 -5.65
C HIS A 126 -11.45 -16.58 -5.49
N GLN A 127 -12.60 -16.49 -6.17
CA GLN A 127 -13.66 -17.49 -6.10
C GLN A 127 -13.21 -18.88 -6.57
N LEU A 128 -12.35 -18.91 -7.59
CA LEU A 128 -11.84 -20.17 -8.14
C LEU A 128 -10.79 -20.85 -7.25
N LEU A 129 -10.01 -20.08 -6.50
CA LEU A 129 -8.81 -20.56 -5.81
C LEU A 129 -8.93 -20.57 -4.27
N GLN A 130 -9.99 -19.98 -3.70
CA GLN A 130 -10.12 -19.82 -2.23
C GLN A 130 -10.29 -21.13 -1.46
N ASP A 131 -10.73 -22.19 -2.12
CA ASP A 131 -10.89 -23.51 -1.48
C ASP A 131 -9.54 -24.25 -1.39
N ASP A 132 -8.56 -23.87 -2.20
CA ASP A 132 -7.23 -24.49 -2.26
C ASP A 132 -6.14 -23.65 -1.56
N TYR A 133 -6.31 -22.32 -1.42
CA TYR A 133 -5.30 -21.40 -0.90
C TYR A 133 -5.86 -20.39 0.09
N ASN A 134 -5.07 -20.07 1.11
CA ASN A 134 -5.31 -18.88 1.96
C ASN A 134 -4.88 -17.62 1.20
N ILE A 135 -5.87 -16.92 0.65
CA ILE A 135 -5.63 -15.80 -0.28
C ILE A 135 -5.75 -14.44 0.43
N VAL A 136 -4.73 -13.59 0.27
CA VAL A 136 -4.84 -12.15 0.51
C VAL A 136 -5.07 -11.44 -0.80
N ARG A 137 -6.04 -10.53 -0.86
CA ARG A 137 -6.32 -9.74 -2.05
C ARG A 137 -6.63 -8.28 -1.75
N SER A 138 -6.45 -7.42 -2.75
CA SER A 138 -6.86 -6.01 -2.67
C SER A 138 -8.35 -5.91 -2.27
N PRO A 139 -8.68 -5.24 -1.14
CA PRO A 139 -10.06 -5.00 -0.78
C PRO A 139 -10.73 -4.07 -1.81
N ARG A 140 -11.92 -4.42 -2.27
CA ARG A 140 -12.62 -3.62 -3.28
C ARG A 140 -11.69 -3.30 -4.47
N SER A 141 -11.54 -2.00 -4.81
CA SER A 141 -10.65 -1.49 -5.87
C SER A 141 -9.45 -0.73 -5.30
N TYR A 142 -8.82 -1.27 -4.24
CA TYR A 142 -7.62 -0.69 -3.62
C TYR A 142 -6.39 -0.92 -4.54
N ASN A 143 -6.32 -0.12 -5.61
CA ASN A 143 -5.32 -0.25 -6.68
C ASN A 143 -4.41 0.98 -6.84
N SER A 144 -4.58 2.00 -5.99
CA SER A 144 -3.87 3.28 -6.03
C SER A 144 -2.56 3.26 -5.24
N GLN A 145 -1.80 4.36 -5.30
CA GLN A 145 -0.56 4.58 -4.54
C GLN A 145 -0.71 4.43 -3.01
N THR A 146 -1.92 4.60 -2.48
CA THR A 146 -2.24 4.38 -1.06
C THR A 146 -2.94 3.04 -0.83
N GLY A 147 -3.79 2.59 -1.76
CA GLY A 147 -4.57 1.36 -1.63
C GLY A 147 -3.71 0.09 -1.70
N VAL A 148 -2.71 0.08 -2.60
CA VAL A 148 -1.81 -1.08 -2.75
C VAL A 148 -0.99 -1.34 -1.49
N PRO A 149 -0.32 -0.35 -0.87
CA PRO A 149 0.37 -0.57 0.41
C PRO A 149 -0.52 -1.16 1.50
N LEU A 150 -1.75 -0.64 1.65
CA LEU A 150 -2.73 -1.15 2.63
C LEU A 150 -3.19 -2.58 2.32
N SER A 151 -3.24 -2.96 1.04
CA SER A 151 -3.58 -4.31 0.62
C SER A 151 -2.44 -5.29 0.92
N VAL A 152 -1.23 -4.93 0.57
CA VAL A 152 -0.02 -5.74 0.80
C VAL A 152 0.21 -5.96 2.30
N TRP A 153 -0.07 -4.95 3.13
CA TRP A 153 0.08 -5.05 4.58
C TRP A 153 -0.79 -6.13 5.24
N GLN A 154 -1.84 -6.59 4.58
CA GLN A 154 -2.71 -7.67 5.07
C GLN A 154 -2.07 -9.06 4.98
N MET A 155 -0.95 -9.21 4.26
CA MET A 155 -0.23 -10.48 4.19
C MET A 155 0.28 -10.90 5.57
N ASN A 156 0.22 -12.20 5.85
CA ASN A 156 0.66 -12.79 7.10
C ASN A 156 1.18 -14.22 6.87
N GLU A 157 1.66 -14.87 7.90
CA GLU A 157 2.31 -16.19 7.85
C GLU A 157 1.39 -17.31 7.31
N LYS A 158 0.07 -17.08 7.25
CA LYS A 158 -0.91 -18.03 6.69
C LYS A 158 -1.20 -17.77 5.22
N THR A 159 -0.70 -16.67 4.66
CA THR A 159 -0.95 -16.31 3.26
C THR A 159 -0.17 -17.24 2.35
N GLU A 160 -0.86 -17.90 1.43
CA GLU A 160 -0.29 -18.84 0.45
C GLU A 160 -0.33 -18.29 -0.98
N LEU A 161 -1.23 -17.34 -1.26
CA LEU A 161 -1.36 -16.66 -2.54
C LEU A 161 -1.81 -15.22 -2.31
N ALA A 162 -1.31 -14.28 -3.10
CA ALA A 162 -1.77 -12.90 -3.07
C ALA A 162 -2.26 -12.42 -4.44
N LEU A 163 -3.36 -11.62 -4.45
CA LEU A 163 -3.96 -11.05 -5.65
C LEU A 163 -4.05 -9.53 -5.49
N PHE A 164 -3.18 -8.77 -6.15
CA PHE A 164 -3.15 -7.33 -6.04
C PHE A 164 -3.45 -6.62 -7.35
N GLU A 165 -4.37 -5.65 -7.28
CA GLU A 165 -4.65 -4.76 -8.41
C GLU A 165 -3.69 -3.59 -8.43
N ALA A 166 -3.20 -3.21 -9.60
CA ALA A 166 -2.43 -1.99 -9.85
C ALA A 166 -3.13 -1.10 -10.87
N GLY A 167 -3.50 0.09 -10.44
CA GLY A 167 -4.13 1.13 -11.25
C GLY A 167 -3.30 2.41 -11.24
N ILE A 168 -3.21 3.07 -12.37
CA ILE A 168 -2.46 4.32 -12.55
C ILE A 168 -3.32 5.36 -13.22
N SER A 169 -3.06 6.60 -12.91
CA SER A 169 -3.67 7.79 -13.53
C SER A 169 -2.66 8.73 -14.18
N ARG A 170 -1.37 8.58 -13.85
CA ARG A 170 -0.26 9.41 -14.35
C ARG A 170 0.94 8.54 -14.69
N PRO A 171 1.85 9.02 -15.56
CA PRO A 171 3.16 8.39 -15.77
C PRO A 171 3.96 8.24 -14.47
N ASP A 172 4.89 7.30 -14.43
CA ASP A 172 5.81 6.98 -13.33
C ASP A 172 5.12 6.46 -12.04
N GLU A 173 3.80 6.20 -12.08
CA GLU A 173 3.07 5.62 -10.94
C GLU A 173 3.24 4.10 -10.84
N MET A 174 3.32 3.39 -11.99
CA MET A 174 3.33 1.92 -11.99
C MET A 174 4.61 1.33 -11.41
N HIS A 175 5.74 1.96 -11.65
CA HIS A 175 7.02 1.49 -11.11
C HIS A 175 6.99 1.38 -9.57
N ARG A 176 6.39 2.37 -8.89
CA ARG A 176 6.23 2.33 -7.43
C ARG A 176 5.30 1.21 -6.98
N LEU A 177 4.22 0.94 -7.73
CA LEU A 177 3.30 -0.15 -7.43
C LEU A 177 3.96 -1.51 -7.67
N GLU A 178 4.77 -1.63 -8.72
CA GLU A 178 5.57 -2.82 -9.00
C GLU A 178 6.53 -3.13 -7.84
N GLU A 179 7.30 -2.14 -7.38
CA GLU A 179 8.22 -2.28 -6.24
C GLU A 179 7.52 -2.77 -4.96
N ILE A 180 6.26 -2.37 -4.74
CA ILE A 180 5.47 -2.75 -3.57
C ILE A 180 4.88 -4.16 -3.74
N ILE A 181 4.25 -4.44 -4.89
CA ILE A 181 3.57 -5.71 -5.17
C ILE A 181 4.61 -6.82 -5.40
N HIS A 182 5.65 -6.51 -6.12
CA HIS A 182 6.70 -7.44 -6.55
C HIS A 182 6.09 -8.76 -7.03
N PRO A 183 5.31 -8.72 -8.15
CA PRO A 183 4.54 -9.86 -8.59
C PRO A 183 5.43 -10.94 -9.18
N THR A 184 5.09 -12.21 -8.95
CA THR A 184 5.70 -13.37 -9.63
C THR A 184 4.91 -13.75 -10.88
N ILE A 185 3.62 -13.43 -10.88
CA ILE A 185 2.71 -13.65 -12.02
C ILE A 185 2.08 -12.31 -12.38
N GLY A 186 2.23 -11.88 -13.61
CA GLY A 186 1.61 -10.68 -14.14
C GLY A 186 0.37 -10.98 -14.96
N LEU A 187 -0.74 -10.29 -14.70
CA LEU A 187 -1.97 -10.41 -15.49
C LEU A 187 -2.39 -9.05 -16.02
N ILE A 188 -2.58 -8.97 -17.35
CA ILE A 188 -3.12 -7.79 -18.00
C ILE A 188 -4.50 -8.11 -18.58
N THR A 189 -5.52 -7.37 -18.16
CA THR A 189 -6.90 -7.63 -18.59
C THR A 189 -7.17 -7.11 -20.00
N ASN A 190 -6.95 -5.84 -20.21
CA ASN A 190 -7.05 -5.18 -21.52
C ASN A 190 -6.35 -3.82 -21.51
N ILE A 191 -6.07 -3.28 -22.69
CA ILE A 191 -5.61 -1.90 -22.89
C ILE A 191 -6.69 -1.17 -23.71
N GLY A 192 -7.41 -0.26 -23.08
CA GLY A 192 -8.46 0.55 -23.70
C GLY A 192 -8.35 2.02 -23.32
N ASP A 193 -9.34 2.82 -23.65
CA ASP A 193 -9.33 4.29 -23.52
C ASP A 193 -9.54 4.81 -22.09
N ALA A 194 -9.88 3.95 -21.12
CA ALA A 194 -10.10 4.37 -19.73
C ALA A 194 -8.85 5.06 -19.14
N HIS A 195 -9.05 6.22 -18.49
CA HIS A 195 -7.98 7.05 -17.88
C HIS A 195 -6.94 7.61 -18.90
N GLN A 196 -7.37 7.93 -20.11
CA GLN A 196 -6.48 8.48 -21.14
C GLN A 196 -6.04 9.92 -20.83
N GLU A 197 -6.81 10.67 -20.06
CA GLU A 197 -6.56 12.10 -19.75
C GLU A 197 -5.20 12.37 -19.08
N GLY A 198 -4.61 11.36 -18.40
CA GLY A 198 -3.31 11.46 -17.74
C GLY A 198 -2.11 11.08 -18.60
N PHE A 199 -2.31 10.61 -19.85
CA PHE A 199 -1.26 10.07 -20.71
C PHE A 199 -1.27 10.73 -22.09
N ALA A 200 -0.10 10.95 -22.65
CA ALA A 200 0.05 11.55 -23.99
C ALA A 200 -0.46 10.64 -25.12
N SER A 201 -0.47 9.31 -24.92
CA SER A 201 -0.95 8.33 -25.90
C SER A 201 -1.34 7.00 -25.24
N VAL A 202 -2.13 6.19 -25.96
CA VAL A 202 -2.44 4.80 -25.56
C VAL A 202 -1.16 3.96 -25.46
N GLN A 203 -0.19 4.18 -26.33
CA GLN A 203 1.09 3.49 -26.29
C GLN A 203 1.87 3.80 -24.99
N GLN A 204 1.95 5.07 -24.59
CA GLN A 204 2.59 5.46 -23.34
C GLN A 204 1.90 4.77 -22.15
N LYS A 205 0.57 4.80 -22.10
CA LYS A 205 -0.21 4.12 -21.06
C LYS A 205 0.00 2.61 -21.04
N CYS A 206 0.11 1.98 -22.22
CA CYS A 206 0.42 0.56 -22.34
C CYS A 206 1.81 0.25 -21.73
N LEU A 207 2.83 0.97 -22.15
CA LEU A 207 4.19 0.81 -21.65
C LEU A 207 4.26 0.99 -20.12
N GLU A 208 3.58 2.00 -19.61
CA GLU A 208 3.49 2.23 -18.17
C GLU A 208 2.86 1.04 -17.43
N LYS A 209 1.75 0.49 -17.94
CA LYS A 209 1.11 -0.69 -17.35
C LYS A 209 1.97 -1.94 -17.42
N LEU A 210 2.73 -2.12 -18.50
CA LEU A 210 3.64 -3.23 -18.66
C LEU A 210 4.79 -3.21 -17.64
N THR A 211 5.09 -2.07 -17.02
CA THR A 211 6.08 -1.97 -15.96
C THR A 211 5.75 -2.90 -14.79
N LEU A 212 4.47 -3.11 -14.46
CA LEU A 212 4.06 -4.06 -13.42
C LEU A 212 4.52 -5.49 -13.70
N LEU A 213 4.70 -5.84 -14.98
CA LEU A 213 5.00 -7.19 -15.42
C LEU A 213 6.52 -7.46 -15.50
N GLN A 214 7.32 -6.44 -15.26
CA GLN A 214 8.78 -6.56 -15.30
C GLN A 214 9.23 -7.45 -14.12
N GLY A 215 9.96 -8.51 -14.44
CA GLY A 215 10.46 -9.46 -13.44
C GLY A 215 9.47 -10.57 -13.05
N CYS A 216 8.28 -10.63 -13.67
CA CYS A 216 7.38 -11.76 -13.48
C CYS A 216 7.92 -13.03 -14.16
N ASP A 217 7.78 -14.19 -13.49
CA ASP A 217 8.11 -15.50 -14.06
C ASP A 217 7.11 -15.94 -15.13
N CYS A 218 5.87 -15.46 -15.03
CA CYS A 218 4.78 -15.76 -15.95
C CYS A 218 3.95 -14.51 -16.23
N ILE A 219 3.55 -14.32 -17.48
CA ILE A 219 2.67 -13.22 -17.91
C ILE A 219 1.44 -13.81 -18.60
N ILE A 220 0.26 -13.39 -18.16
CA ILE A 220 -1.04 -13.79 -18.69
C ILE A 220 -1.69 -12.57 -19.35
N TYR A 221 -2.04 -12.71 -20.60
CA TYR A 221 -2.70 -11.65 -21.40
C TYR A 221 -3.60 -12.27 -22.47
N ASP A 222 -4.53 -11.47 -22.99
CA ASP A 222 -5.35 -11.82 -24.14
C ASP A 222 -4.55 -11.58 -25.42
N GLY A 223 -4.23 -12.65 -26.15
CA GLY A 223 -3.43 -12.61 -27.36
C GLY A 223 -4.12 -11.97 -28.56
N ASP A 224 -5.43 -11.76 -28.50
CA ASP A 224 -6.25 -11.14 -29.54
C ASP A 224 -6.48 -9.63 -29.30
N ASN A 225 -5.87 -9.04 -28.26
CA ASN A 225 -6.12 -7.66 -27.83
C ASN A 225 -4.85 -6.77 -27.87
#